data_e4d3e581288e7c20342c73bfc68eac9c
#
_entry.id   e4d3e581288e7c20342c73bfc68eac9c
#
_cell.length_a   1.000
_cell.length_b   1.000
_cell.length_c   1.000
_cell.angle_alpha   90.00
_cell.angle_beta   90.00
_cell.angle_gamma   90.00
#
_symmetry.space_group_name_H-M   'P 1'
#
loop_
_entity.id
_entity.type
_entity.pdbx_description
1 polymer ?
#
loop_
_entity_poly.entity_id
_entity_poly.type
_entity_poly.pdbx_seq_one_letter_code
_entity_poly.pdbx_strand_id
1 'polypeptide(L)'
;MIKMYLKKTITTISLTLLAAMAAFAQTSAPATLKDNDNKTAIEVYNIMKEQGGGSVGKGKSGKGKSNAATSNAYPKVNISGYAVKVGPDVYGLPSVELSDTKGGKTRILCVLPFTDYLKLRHVSKGDKVTMKGEVRGYADEYDFVLVKQSKIVSVNGKKP
;
A
#
# COMPACT_ATOMS: atom_id res chain seq x y z
N MET A 1 -18.43 -29.49 -56.17
CA MET A 1 -19.06 -29.83 -54.87
C MET A 1 -18.24 -29.35 -53.64
N ILE A 2 -17.60 -28.16 -53.72
CA ILE A 2 -16.69 -27.66 -52.65
C ILE A 2 -17.20 -26.32 -52.02
N LYS A 3 -18.24 -25.69 -52.58
CA LYS A 3 -18.70 -24.37 -52.14
C LYS A 3 -19.72 -24.35 -51.00
N MET A 4 -20.15 -25.51 -50.48
CA MET A 4 -21.18 -25.58 -49.45
C MET A 4 -20.67 -25.74 -47.99
N TYR A 5 -19.40 -26.10 -47.80
CA TYR A 5 -18.83 -26.32 -46.46
C TYR A 5 -18.21 -25.06 -45.82
N LEU A 6 -17.99 -24.02 -46.62
CA LEU A 6 -17.30 -22.81 -46.11
C LEU A 6 -18.25 -21.82 -45.40
N LYS A 7 -19.56 -21.95 -45.52
CA LYS A 7 -20.51 -21.03 -44.87
C LYS A 7 -20.99 -21.45 -43.50
N LYS A 8 -20.76 -22.71 -43.10
CA LYS A 8 -21.21 -23.20 -41.79
C LYS A 8 -20.17 -23.09 -40.66
N THR A 9 -18.88 -22.93 -41.00
CA THR A 9 -17.80 -22.84 -39.99
C THR A 9 -17.55 -21.43 -39.50
N ILE A 10 -18.00 -20.39 -40.20
CA ILE A 10 -17.76 -18.99 -39.79
C ILE A 10 -18.76 -18.52 -38.71
N THR A 11 -19.95 -19.10 -38.65
CA THR A 11 -21.00 -18.68 -37.71
C THR A 11 -20.79 -19.24 -36.29
N THR A 12 -20.04 -20.32 -36.15
CA THR A 12 -19.81 -20.94 -34.82
C THR A 12 -18.64 -20.31 -34.07
N ILE A 13 -17.70 -19.69 -34.77
CA ILE A 13 -16.51 -19.04 -34.12
C ILE A 13 -16.89 -17.68 -33.55
N SER A 14 -17.90 -16.99 -34.11
CA SER A 14 -18.29 -15.65 -33.65
C SER A 14 -19.10 -15.67 -32.34
N LEU A 15 -19.74 -16.77 -31.99
CA LEU A 15 -20.58 -16.86 -30.79
C LEU A 15 -19.81 -17.24 -29.52
N THR A 16 -18.66 -17.91 -29.67
CA THR A 16 -17.79 -18.28 -28.53
C THR A 16 -16.90 -17.14 -28.05
N LEU A 17 -16.62 -16.16 -28.90
CA LEU A 17 -15.76 -15.01 -28.52
C LEU A 17 -16.50 -13.96 -27.69
N LEU A 18 -17.84 -13.91 -27.77
CA LEU A 18 -18.65 -12.94 -27.01
C LEU A 18 -18.90 -13.36 -25.57
N ALA A 19 -18.81 -14.66 -25.26
CA ALA A 19 -19.01 -15.18 -23.89
C ALA A 19 -17.76 -15.02 -22.99
N ALA A 20 -16.58 -14.82 -23.58
CA ALA A 20 -15.33 -14.71 -22.80
C ALA A 20 -15.05 -13.29 -22.28
N MET A 21 -15.75 -12.26 -22.75
CA MET A 21 -15.56 -10.88 -22.27
C MET A 21 -16.43 -10.45 -21.10
N ALA A 22 -17.39 -11.28 -20.69
CA ALA A 22 -18.26 -10.94 -19.53
C ALA A 22 -17.71 -11.34 -18.16
N ALA A 23 -16.53 -12.01 -18.10
CA ALA A 23 -15.99 -12.55 -16.86
C ALA A 23 -14.97 -11.62 -16.14
N PHE A 24 -14.63 -10.46 -16.69
CA PHE A 24 -13.61 -9.56 -16.13
C PHE A 24 -14.13 -8.32 -15.40
N ALA A 25 -15.42 -8.20 -15.16
CA ALA A 25 -15.99 -7.13 -14.36
C ALA A 25 -16.39 -7.60 -12.96
N GLN A 26 -15.52 -8.35 -12.28
CA GLN A 26 -15.59 -8.39 -10.82
C GLN A 26 -14.90 -7.13 -10.31
N THR A 27 -15.64 -6.05 -10.16
CA THR A 27 -15.29 -4.92 -9.31
C THR A 27 -15.24 -5.46 -7.88
N SER A 28 -14.08 -6.01 -7.50
CA SER A 28 -13.80 -6.27 -6.08
C SER A 28 -13.91 -4.94 -5.36
N ALA A 29 -14.70 -4.89 -4.28
CA ALA A 29 -14.76 -3.72 -3.41
C ALA A 29 -13.34 -3.26 -3.08
N PRO A 30 -13.07 -1.94 -3.04
CA PRO A 30 -11.73 -1.44 -2.78
C PRO A 30 -11.20 -2.05 -1.49
N ALA A 31 -10.01 -2.63 -1.56
CA ALA A 31 -9.37 -3.25 -0.41
C ALA A 31 -9.17 -2.18 0.68
N THR A 32 -9.62 -2.47 1.90
CA THR A 32 -9.43 -1.57 3.04
C THR A 32 -8.39 -2.14 3.98
N LEU A 33 -7.56 -1.25 4.56
CA LEU A 33 -6.61 -1.64 5.60
C LEU A 33 -7.32 -1.82 6.94
N LYS A 34 -7.01 -2.92 7.63
CA LYS A 34 -7.51 -3.21 8.97
C LYS A 34 -6.37 -3.23 9.98
N ASP A 35 -6.70 -3.07 11.25
CA ASP A 35 -5.72 -3.20 12.33
C ASP A 35 -5.07 -4.58 12.33
N ASN A 36 -3.75 -4.59 12.51
CA ASN A 36 -2.89 -5.78 12.52
C ASN A 36 -2.80 -6.56 11.21
N ASP A 37 -3.28 -6.01 10.10
CA ASP A 37 -3.02 -6.60 8.78
C ASP A 37 -1.51 -6.76 8.55
N ASN A 38 -1.14 -7.86 7.85
CA ASN A 38 0.20 -8.08 7.36
C ASN A 38 0.21 -7.83 5.84
N LYS A 39 0.89 -6.79 5.40
CA LYS A 39 0.91 -6.33 4.02
C LYS A 39 2.34 -6.08 3.54
N THR A 40 2.55 -6.19 2.26
CA THR A 40 3.78 -5.72 1.61
C THR A 40 3.70 -4.21 1.37
N ALA A 41 4.86 -3.57 1.19
CA ALA A 41 4.93 -2.14 0.90
C ALA A 41 4.10 -1.76 -0.34
N ILE A 42 4.12 -2.60 -1.38
CA ILE A 42 3.36 -2.34 -2.61
C ILE A 42 1.85 -2.49 -2.41
N GLU A 43 1.39 -3.47 -1.60
CA GLU A 43 -0.04 -3.63 -1.31
C GLU A 43 -0.59 -2.41 -0.57
N VAL A 44 0.11 -1.95 0.49
CA VAL A 44 -0.30 -0.74 1.23
C VAL A 44 -0.28 0.48 0.32
N TYR A 45 0.76 0.63 -0.49
CA TYR A 45 0.87 1.74 -1.44
C TYR A 45 -0.31 1.75 -2.44
N ASN A 46 -0.62 0.62 -3.07
CA ASN A 46 -1.71 0.53 -4.04
C ASN A 46 -3.06 0.83 -3.40
N ILE A 47 -3.36 0.23 -2.24
CA ILE A 47 -4.61 0.46 -1.51
C ILE A 47 -4.78 1.95 -1.20
N MET A 48 -3.74 2.61 -0.69
CA MET A 48 -3.82 4.01 -0.31
C MET A 48 -3.88 4.95 -1.51
N LYS A 49 -3.23 4.60 -2.61
CA LYS A 49 -3.26 5.37 -3.86
C LYS A 49 -4.63 5.29 -4.53
N GLU A 50 -5.27 4.11 -4.55
CA GLU A 50 -6.61 3.89 -5.12
C GLU A 50 -7.71 4.59 -4.31
N GLN A 51 -7.55 4.70 -2.99
CA GLN A 51 -8.49 5.42 -2.14
C GLN A 51 -8.47 6.95 -2.36
N GLY A 52 -7.64 7.39 -3.30
CA GLY A 52 -7.43 8.80 -3.62
C GLY A 52 -6.74 9.50 -2.46
N GLY A 53 -5.54 10.04 -2.68
CA GLY A 53 -4.75 10.68 -1.65
C GLY A 53 -5.58 11.59 -0.74
N GLY A 54 -6.11 11.00 0.31
CA GLY A 54 -6.83 11.71 1.35
C GLY A 54 -5.83 12.61 2.02
N SER A 55 -5.84 13.88 1.63
CA SER A 55 -5.00 14.97 2.11
C SER A 55 -4.61 14.78 3.57
N VAL A 56 -3.38 14.36 3.81
CA VAL A 56 -2.72 14.58 5.08
C VAL A 56 -2.56 16.11 5.22
N GLY A 57 -3.59 16.77 5.77
CA GLY A 57 -3.38 18.14 6.21
C GLY A 57 -4.25 19.24 5.62
N LYS A 58 -5.53 19.02 5.33
CA LYS A 58 -6.50 20.14 5.32
C LYS A 58 -7.73 19.75 6.13
N GLY A 59 -7.72 20.14 7.40
CA GLY A 59 -8.91 20.14 8.23
C GLY A 59 -10.01 20.96 7.53
N LYS A 60 -10.89 20.30 6.78
CA LYS A 60 -12.20 20.86 6.47
C LYS A 60 -13.04 20.74 7.73
N SER A 61 -13.13 21.84 8.47
CA SER A 61 -14.19 22.07 9.43
C SER A 61 -15.54 21.99 8.70
N GLY A 62 -16.05 20.79 8.55
CA GLY A 62 -17.41 20.54 8.08
C GLY A 62 -18.27 20.24 9.29
N LYS A 63 -19.17 21.17 9.68
CA LYS A 63 -20.30 20.90 10.57
C LYS A 63 -21.16 19.79 9.99
N GLY A 64 -20.92 18.55 10.37
CA GLY A 64 -21.74 17.38 10.09
C GLY A 64 -22.04 16.68 11.41
N LYS A 65 -23.32 16.50 11.74
CA LYS A 65 -23.84 15.84 12.94
C LYS A 65 -23.14 14.49 13.15
N SER A 66 -22.40 14.39 14.25
CA SER A 66 -21.78 13.15 14.70
C SER A 66 -22.82 12.25 15.35
N ASN A 67 -23.19 11.18 14.68
CA ASN A 67 -23.77 10.02 15.34
C ASN A 67 -22.72 8.93 15.38
N ALA A 68 -22.49 8.42 16.59
CA ALA A 68 -21.64 7.30 16.97
C ALA A 68 -20.12 7.53 16.96
N ALA A 69 -19.55 7.38 18.15
CA ALA A 69 -18.14 7.34 18.48
C ALA A 69 -17.44 6.16 17.76
N THR A 70 -17.01 6.39 16.53
CA THR A 70 -15.94 5.61 15.92
C THR A 70 -14.66 6.38 16.15
N SER A 71 -13.80 5.84 17.00
CA SER A 71 -12.45 6.36 17.21
C SER A 71 -11.80 6.56 15.83
N ASN A 72 -11.46 7.80 15.49
CA ASN A 72 -10.67 8.13 14.30
C ASN A 72 -9.22 7.60 14.43
N ALA A 73 -9.08 6.36 14.85
CA ALA A 73 -7.79 5.70 14.96
C ALA A 73 -7.36 5.25 13.56
N TYR A 74 -6.21 5.73 13.14
CA TYR A 74 -5.59 5.26 11.89
C TYR A 74 -5.23 3.77 12.02
N PRO A 75 -5.45 2.95 10.98
CA PRO A 75 -5.17 1.53 11.04
C PRO A 75 -3.67 1.28 11.31
N LYS A 76 -3.39 0.40 12.26
CA LYS A 76 -2.03 -0.05 12.61
C LYS A 76 -1.71 -1.33 11.86
N VAL A 77 -0.84 -1.25 10.88
CA VAL A 77 -0.56 -2.31 9.93
C VAL A 77 0.89 -2.79 10.07
N ASN A 78 1.13 -4.08 9.88
CA ASN A 78 2.48 -4.61 9.69
C ASN A 78 2.83 -4.54 8.21
N ILE A 79 3.92 -3.85 7.87
CA ILE A 79 4.32 -3.56 6.50
C ILE A 79 5.71 -4.15 6.26
N SER A 80 5.82 -5.05 5.30
CA SER A 80 7.09 -5.66 4.90
C SER A 80 7.58 -5.10 3.58
N GLY A 81 8.86 -4.73 3.53
CA GLY A 81 9.51 -4.19 2.33
C GLY A 81 11.02 -4.20 2.44
N TYR A 82 11.69 -3.67 1.44
CA TYR A 82 13.14 -3.48 1.45
C TYR A 82 13.47 -2.03 1.84
N ALA A 83 14.38 -1.86 2.79
CA ALA A 83 14.86 -0.54 3.19
C ALA A 83 15.66 0.10 2.05
N VAL A 84 15.20 1.24 1.52
CA VAL A 84 15.90 2.00 0.48
C VAL A 84 16.67 3.18 1.04
N LYS A 85 16.15 3.73 2.16
CA LYS A 85 16.83 4.77 2.94
C LYS A 85 16.55 4.55 4.42
N VAL A 86 17.55 4.78 5.25
CA VAL A 86 17.51 4.69 6.71
C VAL A 86 18.19 5.92 7.27
N GLY A 87 17.51 6.65 8.14
CA GLY A 87 18.04 7.89 8.71
C GLY A 87 16.97 8.92 8.98
N PRO A 88 17.35 10.17 9.19
CA PRO A 88 16.38 11.23 9.43
C PRO A 88 15.56 11.53 8.15
N ASP A 89 14.27 11.83 8.34
CA ASP A 89 13.42 12.42 7.32
C ASP A 89 13.75 13.92 7.13
N VAL A 90 12.95 14.61 6.34
CA VAL A 90 13.13 16.06 6.06
C VAL A 90 12.93 16.96 7.29
N TYR A 91 12.33 16.41 8.36
CA TYR A 91 12.12 17.10 9.63
C TYR A 91 13.11 16.64 10.73
N GLY A 92 14.08 15.82 10.39
CA GLY A 92 15.05 15.27 11.34
C GLY A 92 14.52 14.09 12.18
N LEU A 93 13.34 13.56 11.88
CA LEU A 93 12.77 12.42 12.60
C LEU A 93 13.36 11.10 12.10
N PRO A 94 13.60 10.12 12.99
CA PRO A 94 14.11 8.81 12.58
C PRO A 94 13.12 8.13 11.63
N SER A 95 13.61 7.67 10.49
CA SER A 95 12.74 7.06 9.47
C SER A 95 13.39 5.90 8.73
N VAL A 96 12.54 5.05 8.17
CA VAL A 96 12.90 4.00 7.21
C VAL A 96 11.99 4.15 6.00
N GLU A 97 12.58 4.33 4.83
CA GLU A 97 11.85 4.31 3.57
C GLU A 97 11.85 2.89 3.01
N LEU A 98 10.66 2.36 2.69
CA LEU A 98 10.50 1.02 2.18
C LEU A 98 10.09 1.02 0.71
N SER A 99 10.60 0.02 -0.01
CA SER A 99 10.21 -0.34 -1.37
C SER A 99 9.71 -1.78 -1.43
N ASP A 100 9.03 -2.13 -2.50
CA ASP A 100 8.64 -3.50 -2.86
C ASP A 100 9.82 -4.35 -3.33
N THR A 101 10.85 -3.70 -3.90
CA THR A 101 12.05 -4.37 -4.41
C THR A 101 13.32 -3.77 -3.83
N LYS A 102 14.38 -4.58 -3.77
CA LYS A 102 15.69 -4.13 -3.28
C LYS A 102 16.24 -3.03 -4.20
N GLY A 103 16.48 -1.84 -3.62
CA GLY A 103 16.95 -0.67 -4.37
C GLY A 103 15.89 0.00 -5.23
N GLY A 104 14.62 -0.39 -5.11
CA GLY A 104 13.50 0.20 -5.83
C GLY A 104 13.12 1.60 -5.34
N LYS A 105 12.07 2.17 -5.94
CA LYS A 105 11.52 3.47 -5.54
C LYS A 105 10.84 3.37 -4.18
N THR A 106 10.99 4.39 -3.35
CA THR A 106 10.25 4.53 -2.08
C THR A 106 8.75 4.45 -2.34
N ARG A 107 8.08 3.58 -1.58
CA ARG A 107 6.62 3.42 -1.58
C ARG A 107 6.01 3.82 -0.25
N ILE A 108 6.73 3.57 0.84
CA ILE A 108 6.29 3.82 2.21
C ILE A 108 7.37 4.61 2.94
N LEU A 109 6.99 5.68 3.62
CA LEU A 109 7.82 6.38 4.58
C LEU A 109 7.35 6.04 5.99
N CYS A 110 8.13 5.24 6.71
CA CYS A 110 7.89 4.87 8.10
C CYS A 110 8.64 5.83 9.03
N VAL A 111 7.92 6.65 9.78
CA VAL A 111 8.50 7.58 10.77
C VAL A 111 8.39 6.96 12.16
N LEU A 112 9.52 6.80 12.83
CA LEU A 112 9.61 6.27 14.19
C LEU A 112 9.51 7.40 15.23
N PRO A 113 9.09 7.10 16.46
CA PRO A 113 9.28 8.00 17.59
C PRO A 113 10.78 8.29 17.80
N PHE A 114 11.10 9.52 18.22
CA PHE A 114 12.50 9.91 18.44
C PHE A 114 13.21 9.02 19.46
N THR A 115 12.49 8.51 20.44
CA THR A 115 12.99 7.54 21.44
C THR A 115 13.54 6.25 20.82
N ASP A 116 13.12 5.92 19.60
CA ASP A 116 13.51 4.70 18.89
C ASP A 116 14.67 4.95 17.90
N TYR A 117 15.27 6.15 17.91
CA TYR A 117 16.37 6.51 16.99
C TYR A 117 17.51 5.47 16.99
N LEU A 118 17.91 5.00 18.15
CA LEU A 118 19.01 4.03 18.27
C LEU A 118 18.68 2.67 17.64
N LYS A 119 17.42 2.35 17.46
CA LYS A 119 17.01 1.09 16.79
C LYS A 119 17.30 1.10 15.30
N LEU A 120 17.45 2.28 14.68
CA LEU A 120 17.82 2.38 13.26
C LEU A 120 19.16 1.75 12.94
N ARG A 121 20.10 1.67 13.91
CA ARG A 121 21.40 1.03 13.73
C ARG A 121 21.32 -0.46 13.34
N HIS A 122 20.17 -1.09 13.58
CA HIS A 122 19.92 -2.49 13.23
C HIS A 122 19.40 -2.68 11.80
N VAL A 123 19.15 -1.58 11.09
CA VAL A 123 18.62 -1.59 9.72
C VAL A 123 19.63 -0.98 8.78
N SER A 124 19.97 -1.72 7.73
CA SER A 124 20.82 -1.25 6.64
C SER A 124 20.02 -1.12 5.34
N LYS A 125 20.49 -0.25 4.44
CA LYS A 125 19.94 -0.17 3.10
C LYS A 125 20.01 -1.53 2.40
N GLY A 126 18.90 -1.98 1.85
CA GLY A 126 18.75 -3.27 1.18
C GLY A 126 18.28 -4.41 2.08
N ASP A 127 18.15 -4.19 3.39
CA ASP A 127 17.54 -5.18 4.29
C ASP A 127 16.06 -5.35 4.03
N LYS A 128 15.56 -6.58 4.20
CA LYS A 128 14.13 -6.85 4.25
C LYS A 128 13.62 -6.54 5.66
N VAL A 129 12.77 -5.53 5.78
CA VAL A 129 12.30 -5.02 7.07
C VAL A 129 10.79 -5.18 7.18
N THR A 130 10.32 -5.57 8.37
CA THR A 130 8.91 -5.48 8.73
C THR A 130 8.76 -4.37 9.76
N MET A 131 7.91 -3.40 9.43
CA MET A 131 7.57 -2.25 10.27
C MET A 131 6.10 -2.38 10.71
N LYS A 132 5.79 -1.95 11.93
CA LYS A 132 4.40 -1.79 12.38
C LYS A 132 4.14 -0.33 12.67
N GLY A 133 3.09 0.25 12.10
CA GLY A 133 2.79 1.67 12.31
C GLY A 133 1.39 2.06 11.85
N GLU A 134 1.03 3.31 12.15
CA GLU A 134 -0.26 3.92 11.80
C GLU A 134 -0.21 4.48 10.39
N VAL A 135 -1.01 3.95 9.47
CA VAL A 135 -1.10 4.44 8.09
C VAL A 135 -1.88 5.74 8.07
N ARG A 136 -1.21 6.84 7.71
CA ARG A 136 -1.79 8.21 7.75
C ARG A 136 -2.41 8.64 6.44
N GLY A 137 -1.88 8.17 5.31
CA GLY A 137 -2.39 8.53 4.00
C GLY A 137 -1.32 8.48 2.92
N TYR A 138 -1.77 8.68 1.69
CA TYR A 138 -0.91 8.81 0.51
C TYR A 138 -0.56 10.28 0.29
N ALA A 139 0.70 10.56 0.05
CA ALA A 139 1.23 11.88 -0.23
C ALA A 139 1.47 12.03 -1.74
N ASP A 140 0.51 12.62 -2.45
CA ASP A 140 0.52 12.73 -3.93
C ASP A 140 1.80 13.42 -4.46
N GLU A 141 2.25 14.49 -3.80
CA GLU A 141 3.44 15.26 -4.21
C GLU A 141 4.71 14.42 -4.20
N TYR A 142 4.79 13.43 -3.32
CA TYR A 142 6.00 12.63 -3.09
C TYR A 142 5.86 11.18 -3.56
N ASP A 143 4.66 10.77 -3.97
CA ASP A 143 4.33 9.43 -4.46
C ASP A 143 4.70 8.31 -3.45
N PHE A 144 4.41 8.53 -2.17
CA PHE A 144 4.55 7.52 -1.12
C PHE A 144 3.41 7.58 -0.08
N VAL A 145 3.26 6.50 0.70
CA VAL A 145 2.36 6.44 1.86
C VAL A 145 3.12 6.80 3.13
N LEU A 146 2.56 7.71 3.92
CA LEU A 146 3.10 8.08 5.22
C LEU A 146 2.57 7.15 6.32
N VAL A 147 3.49 6.58 7.10
CA VAL A 147 3.22 5.74 8.27
C VAL A 147 3.92 6.33 9.48
N LYS A 148 3.16 6.68 10.52
CA LYS A 148 3.68 7.27 11.75
C LYS A 148 3.65 6.28 12.92
N GLN A 149 4.28 6.66 14.05
CA GLN A 149 4.40 5.83 15.25
C GLN A 149 4.93 4.42 14.93
N SER A 150 5.87 4.39 13.98
CA SER A 150 6.39 3.13 13.45
C SER A 150 7.37 2.48 14.42
N LYS A 151 7.38 1.15 14.46
CA LYS A 151 8.39 0.35 15.18
C LYS A 151 8.92 -0.73 14.25
N ILE A 152 10.20 -1.05 14.40
CA ILE A 152 10.83 -2.17 13.72
C ILE A 152 10.36 -3.46 14.39
N VAL A 153 9.74 -4.35 13.61
CA VAL A 153 9.27 -5.66 14.07
C VAL A 153 10.33 -6.71 13.79
N SER A 154 10.89 -6.71 12.58
CA SER A 154 11.98 -7.62 12.23
C SER A 154 12.88 -7.03 11.14
N VAL A 155 14.12 -7.48 11.10
CA VAL A 155 15.12 -7.20 10.06
C VAL A 155 15.63 -8.53 9.56
N ASN A 156 15.50 -8.79 8.26
CA ASN A 156 15.88 -10.06 7.63
C ASN A 156 15.30 -11.29 8.36
N GLY A 157 14.05 -11.16 8.84
CA GLY A 157 13.33 -12.20 9.57
C GLY A 157 13.75 -12.38 11.04
N LYS A 158 14.70 -11.59 11.54
CA LYS A 158 15.16 -11.62 12.94
C LYS A 158 14.59 -10.43 13.70
N LYS A 159 14.23 -10.63 14.96
CA LYS A 159 13.83 -9.54 15.84
C LYS A 159 15.06 -8.71 16.21
N PRO A 160 15.01 -7.35 16.10
CA PRO A 160 16.12 -6.47 16.45
C PRO A 160 16.37 -6.39 17.93
#